data_a68791a0aaa4d152e5f55dfc4dfa21fb
#
_entry.id   a68791a0aaa4d152e5f55dfc4dfa21fb
#
_cell.length_a   1.000
_cell.length_b   1.000
_cell.length_c   1.000
_cell.angle_alpha   90.00
_cell.angle_beta   90.00
_cell.angle_gamma   90.00
#
_symmetry.space_group_name_H-M   'P 1'
#
loop_
_entity.id
_entity.type
_entity.pdbx_description
1 polymer ?
#
loop_
_entity_poly.entity_id
_entity_poly.type
_entity_poly.pdbx_seq_one_letter_code
_entity_poly.pdbx_strand_id
1 'polypeptide(L)' 'ESPVGAPSTVASLDEQLEMLKKLKELLDVGVLSQEEFDAKKREVLGL' A
#
# COMPACT_ATOMS: atom_id res chain seq x y z
N GLU A 1 -12.02 1.27 20.59
CA GLU A 1 -11.87 1.52 20.23
C GLU A 1 -11.26 1.98 19.61
N SER A 2 -10.96 2.11 19.14
CA SER A 2 -10.41 2.47 18.53
C SER A 2 -10.27 3.22 18.05
N PRO A 3 -9.96 3.58 17.64
CA PRO A 3 -9.69 4.30 17.10
C PRO A 3 -9.56 4.82 16.62
N VAL A 4 -9.44 4.89 16.48
CA VAL A 4 -9.31 5.32 16.15
C VAL A 4 -9.13 5.94 15.57
N GLY A 5 -9.07 6.06 15.26
CA GLY A 5 -8.99 6.88 14.56
C GLY A 5 -8.05 7.55 14.15
N ALA A 6 -7.34 7.33 13.99
CA ALA A 6 -6.43 7.96 13.60
C ALA A 6 -6.42 8.56 12.48
N PRO A 7 -6.69 9.47 12.36
CA PRO A 7 -6.78 10.07 11.26
C PRO A 7 -5.62 10.48 10.66
N SER A 8 -4.66 10.00 10.77
CA SER A 8 -3.54 10.44 10.11
C SER A 8 -3.72 10.41 8.66
N THR A 9 -3.15 11.29 7.96
CA THR A 9 -3.22 11.29 6.55
C THR A 9 -2.36 10.22 5.99
N VAL A 10 -1.47 9.66 6.76
CA VAL A 10 -0.63 8.59 6.28
C VAL A 10 -1.09 7.32 6.95
N ALA A 11 -1.24 6.30 6.20
CA ALA A 11 -1.66 5.03 6.74
C ALA A 11 -0.63 4.53 7.74
N SER A 12 -1.10 3.75 8.70
CA SER A 12 -0.20 3.17 9.66
C SER A 12 0.72 2.19 8.96
N LEU A 13 1.78 1.80 9.64
CA LEU A 13 2.73 0.88 9.06
C LEU A 13 2.06 -0.44 8.69
N ASP A 14 1.18 -0.92 9.55
CA ASP A 14 0.47 -2.16 9.26
C ASP A 14 -0.35 -2.04 7.99
N GLU A 15 -1.06 -0.94 7.84
CA GLU A 15 -1.86 -0.75 6.65
C GLU A 15 -0.99 -0.62 5.41
N GLN A 16 0.12 0.06 5.54
CA GLN A 16 1.04 0.18 4.42
C GLN A 16 1.56 -1.18 4.00
N LEU A 17 1.91 -2.00 4.96
CA LEU A 17 2.40 -3.33 4.65
C LEU A 17 1.36 -4.18 3.97
N GLU A 18 0.11 -4.08 4.43
CA GLU A 18 -0.94 -4.85 3.80
C GLU A 18 -1.19 -4.42 2.37
N MET A 19 -1.16 -3.11 2.14
CA MET A 19 -1.34 -2.62 0.79
C MET A 19 -0.21 -3.06 -0.12
N LEU A 20 1.01 -3.04 0.40
CA LEU A 20 2.14 -3.51 -0.40
C LEU A 20 2.03 -4.99 -0.71
N LYS A 21 1.55 -5.77 0.23
CA LYS A 21 1.36 -7.19 -0.03
C LYS A 21 0.35 -7.40 -1.15
N LYS A 22 -0.76 -6.68 -1.11
CA LYS A 22 -1.75 -6.82 -2.15
C LYS A 22 -1.21 -6.37 -3.49
N LEU A 23 -0.45 -5.30 -3.51
CA LEU A 23 0.14 -4.84 -4.75
C LEU A 23 1.11 -5.88 -5.29
N LYS A 24 1.87 -6.50 -4.43
CA LYS A 24 2.79 -7.51 -4.87
C LYS A 24 2.07 -8.72 -5.45
N GLU A 25 0.96 -9.10 -4.83
CA GLU A 25 0.17 -10.19 -5.37
C GLU A 25 -0.36 -9.86 -6.75
N LEU A 26 -0.82 -8.65 -6.94
CA LEU A 26 -1.30 -8.24 -8.25
C LEU A 26 -0.18 -8.23 -9.27
N LEU A 27 1.01 -7.87 -8.85
CA LEU A 27 2.16 -7.93 -9.72
C LEU A 27 2.47 -9.38 -10.09
N ASP A 28 2.42 -10.28 -9.10
CA ASP A 28 2.73 -11.68 -9.33
C ASP A 28 1.78 -12.31 -10.30
N VAL A 29 0.49 -11.99 -10.22
CA VAL A 29 -0.47 -12.61 -11.13
C VAL A 29 -0.56 -11.85 -12.44
N GLY A 30 0.19 -10.79 -12.61
CA GLY A 30 0.22 -10.11 -13.89
C GLY A 30 -0.83 -9.04 -14.08
N VAL A 31 -1.55 -8.68 -13.03
CA VAL A 31 -2.54 -7.63 -13.14
C VAL A 31 -1.86 -6.25 -13.15
N LEU A 32 -0.77 -6.11 -12.41
CA LEU A 32 -0.02 -4.87 -12.39
C LEU A 32 1.31 -5.06 -13.08
N SER A 33 1.77 -4.03 -13.77
CA SER A 33 3.10 -4.06 -14.32
C SER A 33 4.08 -3.60 -13.25
N GLN A 34 5.34 -3.81 -13.50
CA GLN A 34 6.38 -3.40 -12.56
C GLN A 34 6.35 -1.89 -12.36
N GLU A 35 6.11 -1.15 -13.42
CA GLU A 35 6.07 0.31 -13.31
C GLU A 35 4.89 0.75 -12.47
N GLU A 36 3.76 0.10 -12.67
CA GLU A 36 2.59 0.44 -11.87
C GLU A 36 2.80 0.06 -10.42
N PHE A 37 3.42 -1.08 -10.18
CA PHE A 37 3.71 -1.49 -8.82
C PHE A 37 4.62 -0.45 -8.14
N ASP A 38 5.64 0.00 -8.83
CA ASP A 38 6.55 1.00 -8.25
C ASP A 38 5.82 2.29 -7.94
N ALA A 39 4.95 2.74 -8.84
CA ALA A 39 4.22 3.97 -8.63
C ALA A 39 3.29 3.84 -7.43
N LYS A 40 2.57 2.74 -7.36
CA LYS A 40 1.66 2.52 -6.23
C LYS A 40 2.42 2.37 -4.93
N LYS A 41 3.54 1.72 -4.98
CA LYS A 41 4.35 1.55 -3.78
C LYS A 41 4.77 2.91 -3.24
N ARG A 42 5.17 3.80 -4.12
CA ARG A 42 5.55 5.14 -3.69
C ARG A 42 4.38 5.87 -3.06
N GLU A 43 3.21 5.73 -3.64
CA GLU A 43 2.04 6.37 -3.08
C GLU A 43 1.74 5.86 -1.69
N VAL A 44 1.81 4.57 -1.51
CA VAL A 44 1.53 3.97 -0.22
C VAL A 44 2.54 4.42 0.81
N LEU A 45 3.80 4.51 0.42
CA LEU A 45 4.86 4.89 1.35
C LEU A 45 5.02 6.41 1.49
N GLY A 46 4.35 7.15 0.66
CA GLY A 46 4.44 8.60 0.74
C GLY A 46 5.73 9.17 0.18
N LEU A 47 6.32 8.48 -0.74
CA LEU A 47 7.59 8.94 -1.31
C LEU A 47 7.41 9.78 -2.56
#